data_306654a8753e8b929b1f3ea96f2c0d81
#
_entry.id   306654a8753e8b929b1f3ea96f2c0d81
#
_cell.length_a   1.000
_cell.length_b   1.000
_cell.length_c   1.000
_cell.angle_alpha   90.00
_cell.angle_beta   90.00
_cell.angle_gamma   90.00
#
_symmetry.space_group_name_H-M   'P 1'
#
loop_
_entity.id
_entity.type
_entity.pdbx_description
1 polymer ?
#
loop_
_entity_poly.entity_id
_entity_poly.type
_entity_poly.pdbx_seq_one_letter_code
_entity_poly.pdbx_strand_id
1 'polypeptide(L)'
;MTMKKYLKKRIIPAGLSLILIIMTVISIMPINVSAEDSLNVIEISRVNELIEFANKCKYDSYSKDKIVKLTADIDVSGSDFKGISYFAGTFDGGSHIISGFNVDYKGSDFGFFRYIAESGFITCLLYTSDA
;
A
#
# COMPACT_ATOMS: atom_id res chain seq x y z
N MET A 1 57.30 39.57 12.37
CA MET A 1 56.85 38.43 13.18
C MET A 1 55.38 38.48 13.61
N THR A 2 54.71 39.57 13.48
CA THR A 2 53.32 39.76 13.87
C THR A 2 52.29 39.28 12.84
N MET A 3 52.63 39.11 11.58
CA MET A 3 51.70 38.67 10.51
C MET A 3 51.37 37.18 10.55
N LYS A 4 52.24 36.32 11.05
CA LYS A 4 51.96 34.89 11.18
C LYS A 4 50.94 34.53 12.26
N LYS A 5 50.71 35.38 13.23
CA LYS A 5 49.70 35.16 14.29
C LYS A 5 48.29 35.51 13.79
N TYR A 6 48.14 36.40 12.81
CA TYR A 6 46.83 36.78 12.32
C TYR A 6 46.23 35.77 11.33
N LEU A 7 47.04 35.06 10.57
CA LEU A 7 46.56 34.05 9.64
C LEU A 7 46.04 32.81 10.37
N LYS A 8 46.59 32.48 11.52
CA LYS A 8 46.17 31.29 12.28
C LYS A 8 44.80 31.46 12.95
N LYS A 9 44.40 32.70 13.21
CA LYS A 9 43.09 33.00 13.84
C LYS A 9 41.90 33.02 12.87
N ARG A 10 42.14 33.14 11.55
CA ARG A 10 41.06 33.18 10.53
C ARG A 10 40.68 31.80 10.00
N ILE A 11 41.52 30.81 10.13
CA ILE A 11 41.27 29.47 9.56
C ILE A 11 40.40 28.61 10.48
N ILE A 12 40.50 28.76 11.81
CA ILE A 12 39.79 27.95 12.80
C ILE A 12 38.28 28.26 12.84
N PRO A 13 37.77 29.52 12.79
CA PRO A 13 36.34 29.77 12.81
C PRO A 13 35.62 29.43 11.48
N ALA A 14 36.33 29.46 10.35
CA ALA A 14 35.74 29.09 9.06
C ALA A 14 35.51 27.57 8.93
N GLY A 15 36.40 26.74 9.50
CA GLY A 15 36.24 25.29 9.53
C GLY A 15 35.12 24.84 10.47
N LEU A 16 34.96 25.47 11.62
CA LEU A 16 33.88 25.20 12.58
C LEU A 16 32.52 25.64 12.05
N SER A 17 32.44 26.75 11.30
CA SER A 17 31.22 27.22 10.65
C SER A 17 30.73 26.26 9.56
N LEU A 18 31.63 25.69 8.77
CA LEU A 18 31.29 24.70 7.74
C LEU A 18 30.80 23.37 8.36
N ILE A 19 31.39 22.92 9.44
CA ILE A 19 30.96 21.69 10.15
C ILE A 19 29.58 21.89 10.77
N LEU A 20 29.29 23.05 11.35
CA LEU A 20 27.98 23.40 11.90
C LEU A 20 26.90 23.46 10.82
N ILE A 21 27.20 23.99 9.64
CA ILE A 21 26.26 24.04 8.50
C ILE A 21 25.98 22.62 7.99
N ILE A 22 26.96 21.77 7.89
CA ILE A 22 26.79 20.37 7.47
C ILE A 22 25.94 19.59 8.49
N MET A 23 26.15 19.81 9.79
CA MET A 23 25.35 19.18 10.86
C MET A 23 23.89 19.67 10.86
N THR A 24 23.63 20.94 10.57
CA THR A 24 22.26 21.45 10.50
C THR A 24 21.51 20.97 9.27
N VAL A 25 22.19 20.79 8.13
CA VAL A 25 21.56 20.25 6.91
C VAL A 25 21.19 18.79 7.07
N ILE A 26 22.00 18.00 7.78
CA ILE A 26 21.70 16.58 8.07
C ILE A 26 20.49 16.44 9.00
N SER A 27 20.28 17.40 9.92
CA SER A 27 19.16 17.38 10.85
C SER A 27 17.79 17.75 10.21
N ILE A 28 17.80 18.35 9.01
CA ILE A 28 16.58 18.79 8.29
C ILE A 28 16.15 17.78 7.22
N MET A 29 16.97 16.78 6.91
CA MET A 29 16.47 15.70 6.04
C MET A 29 15.41 14.90 6.80
N PRO A 30 14.12 14.97 6.42
CA PRO A 30 13.16 14.02 6.92
C PRO A 30 13.63 12.65 6.45
N ILE A 31 14.00 11.80 7.40
CA ILE A 31 14.16 10.38 7.13
C ILE A 31 12.74 9.91 6.77
N ASN A 32 12.45 9.87 5.49
CA ASN A 32 11.22 9.32 4.98
C ASN A 32 11.29 7.79 5.18
N VAL A 33 10.98 7.34 6.38
CA VAL A 33 10.89 5.92 6.75
C VAL A 33 9.64 5.25 6.14
N SER A 34 8.84 6.00 5.35
CA SER A 34 7.56 5.54 4.80
C SER A 34 7.64 4.78 3.47
N ALA A 35 8.82 4.57 2.87
CA ALA A 35 8.87 3.98 1.53
C ALA A 35 8.67 2.45 1.51
N GLU A 36 8.93 1.74 2.60
CA GLU A 36 8.76 0.28 2.64
C GLU A 36 7.32 -0.15 2.94
N ASP A 37 6.58 0.61 3.75
CA ASP A 37 5.17 0.32 4.05
C ASP A 37 4.24 0.58 2.86
N SER A 38 4.60 1.51 1.96
CA SER A 38 3.76 1.83 0.79
C SER A 38 3.84 0.79 -0.33
N LEU A 39 4.88 -0.04 -0.39
CA LEU A 39 5.03 -1.07 -1.42
C LEU A 39 4.09 -2.26 -1.22
N ASN A 40 3.56 -2.44 -0.02
CA ASN A 40 2.67 -3.55 0.31
C ASN A 40 1.19 -3.15 0.37
N VAL A 41 0.87 -1.85 0.25
CA VAL A 41 -0.51 -1.35 0.26
C VAL A 41 -1.02 -1.19 -1.16
N ILE A 42 -2.18 -1.77 -1.45
CA ILE A 42 -2.90 -1.65 -2.71
C ILE A 42 -4.23 -0.96 -2.41
N GLU A 43 -4.43 0.21 -2.96
CA GLU A 43 -5.70 0.92 -2.87
C GLU A 43 -6.57 0.60 -4.09
N ILE A 44 -7.85 0.31 -3.84
CA ILE A 44 -8.83 -0.03 -4.86
C ILE A 44 -10.04 0.91 -4.71
N SER A 45 -10.29 1.68 -5.75
CA SER A 45 -11.38 2.65 -5.82
C SER A 45 -12.34 2.40 -6.99
N ARG A 46 -11.98 1.50 -7.90
CA ARG A 46 -12.73 1.27 -9.16
C ARG A 46 -12.82 -0.22 -9.48
N VAL A 47 -13.86 -0.57 -10.23
CA VAL A 47 -14.09 -1.95 -10.66
C VAL A 47 -12.92 -2.53 -11.47
N ASN A 48 -12.30 -1.75 -12.33
CA ASN A 48 -11.16 -2.22 -13.14
C ASN A 48 -9.94 -2.57 -12.28
N GLU A 49 -9.67 -1.79 -11.24
CA GLU A 49 -8.58 -2.05 -10.29
C GLU A 49 -8.86 -3.34 -9.49
N LEU A 50 -10.12 -3.56 -9.10
CA LEU A 50 -10.55 -4.79 -8.43
C LEU A 50 -10.40 -6.02 -9.34
N ILE A 51 -10.78 -5.90 -10.62
CA ILE A 51 -10.61 -6.97 -11.61
C ILE A 51 -9.12 -7.27 -11.84
N GLU A 52 -8.30 -6.23 -11.99
CA GLU A 52 -6.85 -6.41 -12.15
C GLU A 52 -6.24 -7.11 -10.94
N PHE A 53 -6.61 -6.68 -9.74
CA PHE A 53 -6.18 -7.33 -8.50
C PHE A 53 -6.60 -8.79 -8.46
N ALA A 54 -7.89 -9.09 -8.75
CA ALA A 54 -8.41 -10.46 -8.78
C ALA A 54 -7.68 -11.34 -9.80
N ASN A 55 -7.33 -10.79 -10.97
CA ASN A 55 -6.55 -11.50 -11.99
C ASN A 55 -5.13 -11.82 -11.53
N LYS A 56 -4.49 -10.95 -10.77
CA LYS A 56 -3.17 -11.20 -10.16
C LYS A 56 -3.25 -12.24 -9.05
N CYS A 57 -4.36 -12.31 -8.33
CA CYS A 57 -4.61 -13.29 -7.26
C CYS A 57 -4.93 -14.72 -7.75
N LYS A 58 -4.75 -15.01 -9.03
CA LYS A 58 -4.79 -16.39 -9.56
C LYS A 58 -3.57 -17.20 -9.16
N TYR A 59 -2.49 -16.54 -8.76
CA TYR A 59 -1.25 -17.17 -8.35
C TYR A 59 -1.10 -17.08 -6.82
N ASP A 60 -0.79 -18.17 -6.19
CA ASP A 60 -0.83 -18.37 -4.72
C ASP A 60 -0.02 -17.37 -3.89
N SER A 61 0.97 -16.71 -4.46
CA SER A 61 1.85 -15.83 -3.68
C SER A 61 1.58 -14.34 -3.86
N TYR A 62 0.76 -13.91 -4.82
CA TYR A 62 0.65 -12.49 -5.15
C TYR A 62 0.10 -11.64 -4.01
N SER A 63 -0.97 -12.09 -3.36
CA SER A 63 -1.63 -11.34 -2.27
C SER A 63 -0.96 -11.48 -0.91
N LYS A 64 0.02 -12.40 -0.79
CA LYS A 64 0.73 -12.62 0.47
C LYS A 64 1.45 -11.36 0.91
N ASP A 65 1.37 -11.05 2.19
CA ASP A 65 1.99 -9.89 2.84
C ASP A 65 1.53 -8.51 2.28
N LYS A 66 0.44 -8.49 1.49
CA LYS A 66 -0.16 -7.26 0.99
C LYS A 66 -1.36 -6.83 1.82
N ILE A 67 -1.53 -5.51 1.91
CA ILE A 67 -2.69 -4.87 2.50
C ILE A 67 -3.49 -4.24 1.36
N VAL A 68 -4.69 -4.73 1.13
CA VAL A 68 -5.62 -4.21 0.12
C VAL A 68 -6.66 -3.36 0.83
N LYS A 69 -6.84 -2.13 0.41
CA LYS A 69 -7.81 -1.20 0.99
C LYS A 69 -8.80 -0.73 -0.06
N LEU A 70 -10.08 -0.84 0.23
CA LEU A 70 -11.09 -0.12 -0.53
C LEU A 70 -11.10 1.35 -0.08
N THR A 71 -11.15 2.24 -1.07
CA THR A 71 -11.19 3.70 -0.85
C THR A 71 -12.45 4.35 -1.42
N ALA A 72 -13.31 3.55 -2.03
CA ALA A 72 -14.63 3.97 -2.55
C ALA A 72 -15.58 2.77 -2.63
N ASP A 73 -16.87 3.05 -2.73
CA ASP A 73 -17.89 2.05 -3.07
C ASP A 73 -17.70 1.60 -4.52
N ILE A 74 -17.85 0.30 -4.77
CA ILE A 74 -17.60 -0.29 -6.09
C ILE A 74 -18.82 -1.09 -6.54
N ASP A 75 -19.39 -0.72 -7.68
CA ASP A 75 -20.41 -1.49 -8.36
C ASP A 75 -19.76 -2.41 -9.40
N VAL A 76 -19.86 -3.72 -9.19
CA VAL A 76 -19.32 -4.74 -10.11
C VAL A 76 -20.39 -5.29 -11.06
N SER A 77 -21.60 -4.74 -11.05
CA SER A 77 -22.69 -5.17 -11.97
C SER A 77 -22.27 -4.99 -13.43
N GLY A 78 -22.57 -5.96 -14.26
CA GLY A 78 -22.21 -5.93 -15.68
C GLY A 78 -20.71 -5.99 -15.99
N SER A 79 -19.85 -6.17 -14.98
CA SER A 79 -18.41 -6.34 -15.15
C SER A 79 -18.03 -7.82 -15.29
N ASP A 80 -16.78 -8.06 -15.71
CA ASP A 80 -16.19 -9.41 -15.76
C ASP A 80 -15.61 -9.88 -14.41
N PHE A 81 -15.96 -9.21 -13.32
CA PHE A 81 -15.49 -9.62 -12.00
C PHE A 81 -16.11 -10.96 -11.58
N LYS A 82 -15.26 -11.95 -11.33
CA LYS A 82 -15.66 -13.32 -10.98
C LYS A 82 -15.23 -13.76 -9.58
N GLY A 83 -14.89 -12.79 -8.73
CA GLY A 83 -14.34 -13.07 -7.41
C GLY A 83 -12.82 -13.21 -7.42
N ILE A 84 -12.25 -13.30 -6.24
CA ILE A 84 -10.82 -13.45 -5.98
C ILE A 84 -10.54 -14.94 -5.74
N SER A 85 -9.69 -15.54 -6.59
CA SER A 85 -9.49 -16.99 -6.58
C SER A 85 -8.72 -17.48 -5.35
N TYR A 86 -7.67 -16.75 -4.95
CA TYR A 86 -6.85 -17.07 -3.79
C TYR A 86 -6.43 -15.79 -3.07
N PHE A 87 -6.57 -15.77 -1.77
CA PHE A 87 -6.21 -14.60 -0.96
C PHE A 87 -5.42 -14.99 0.29
N ALA A 88 -4.26 -14.37 0.50
CA ALA A 88 -3.35 -14.66 1.60
C ALA A 88 -2.88 -13.39 2.35
N GLY A 89 -3.39 -12.20 1.97
CA GLY A 89 -3.04 -10.91 2.56
C GLY A 89 -4.07 -10.40 3.55
N THR A 90 -4.07 -9.10 3.78
CA THR A 90 -5.09 -8.39 4.53
C THR A 90 -5.98 -7.59 3.59
N PHE A 91 -7.28 -7.79 3.63
CA PHE A 91 -8.27 -7.04 2.87
C PHE A 91 -9.09 -6.17 3.82
N ASP A 92 -8.95 -4.87 3.70
CA ASP A 92 -9.69 -3.87 4.46
C ASP A 92 -10.73 -3.20 3.57
N GLY A 93 -11.99 -3.50 3.80
CA GLY A 93 -13.12 -2.92 3.07
C GLY A 93 -13.38 -1.45 3.40
N GLY A 94 -12.73 -0.86 4.41
CA GLY A 94 -12.85 0.55 4.75
C GLY A 94 -14.27 1.05 5.01
N SER A 95 -15.21 0.16 5.34
CA SER A 95 -16.66 0.42 5.42
C SER A 95 -17.30 0.80 4.07
N HIS A 96 -16.62 0.57 2.96
CA HIS A 96 -17.17 0.72 1.62
C HIS A 96 -17.96 -0.51 1.19
N ILE A 97 -18.87 -0.30 0.26
CA ILE A 97 -19.77 -1.35 -0.24
C ILE A 97 -19.32 -1.80 -1.62
N ILE A 98 -19.27 -3.12 -1.80
CA ILE A 98 -19.19 -3.71 -3.14
C ILE A 98 -20.59 -4.25 -3.49
N SER A 99 -21.19 -3.73 -4.56
CA SER A 99 -22.53 -4.09 -5.02
C SER A 99 -22.51 -4.79 -6.36
N GLY A 100 -23.62 -5.46 -6.71
CA GLY A 100 -23.81 -6.08 -8.01
C GLY A 100 -23.01 -7.35 -8.26
N PHE A 101 -22.44 -7.97 -7.21
CA PHE A 101 -21.74 -9.25 -7.35
C PHE A 101 -22.76 -10.37 -7.52
N ASN A 102 -22.87 -10.90 -8.73
CA ASN A 102 -23.75 -12.02 -9.05
C ASN A 102 -22.95 -13.31 -9.14
N VAL A 103 -23.37 -14.31 -8.38
CA VAL A 103 -22.78 -15.65 -8.36
C VAL A 103 -23.60 -16.56 -9.27
N ASP A 104 -23.03 -16.98 -10.40
CA ASP A 104 -23.67 -17.97 -11.26
C ASP A 104 -23.47 -19.37 -10.66
N TYR A 105 -24.57 -19.97 -10.14
CA TYR A 105 -24.58 -21.19 -9.32
C TYR A 105 -24.21 -22.50 -10.06
N LYS A 106 -23.46 -22.48 -11.13
CA LYS A 106 -23.12 -23.68 -11.91
C LYS A 106 -21.82 -24.38 -11.49
N GLY A 107 -21.44 -24.38 -10.22
CA GLY A 107 -20.25 -25.05 -9.73
C GLY A 107 -20.15 -25.03 -8.20
N SER A 108 -19.10 -25.61 -7.64
CA SER A 108 -18.97 -25.83 -6.20
C SER A 108 -18.19 -24.76 -5.43
N ASP A 109 -17.51 -23.84 -6.09
CA ASP A 109 -16.59 -22.91 -5.43
C ASP A 109 -16.91 -21.46 -5.84
N PHE A 110 -17.95 -20.89 -5.26
CA PHE A 110 -18.40 -19.53 -5.56
C PHE A 110 -18.38 -18.65 -4.31
N GLY A 111 -17.84 -17.46 -4.48
CA GLY A 111 -17.81 -16.42 -3.46
C GLY A 111 -16.98 -15.25 -3.94
N PHE A 112 -17.10 -14.13 -3.26
CA PHE A 112 -16.24 -12.99 -3.49
C PHE A 112 -14.75 -13.38 -3.31
N PHE A 113 -14.45 -14.14 -2.26
CA PHE A 113 -13.20 -14.87 -2.09
C PHE A 113 -13.50 -16.37 -2.22
N ARG A 114 -12.86 -17.07 -3.16
CA ARG A 114 -13.04 -18.52 -3.34
C ARG A 114 -12.23 -19.31 -2.33
N TYR A 115 -11.00 -18.89 -2.10
CA TYR A 115 -10.12 -19.47 -1.10
C TYR A 115 -9.38 -18.38 -0.34
N ILE A 116 -9.43 -18.47 0.97
CA ILE A 116 -8.67 -17.61 1.88
C ILE A 116 -7.66 -18.49 2.58
N ALA A 117 -6.38 -18.17 2.42
CA ALA A 117 -5.29 -18.87 3.08
C ALA A 117 -5.35 -18.67 4.61
N GLU A 118 -4.65 -19.48 5.35
CA GLU A 118 -4.54 -19.37 6.81
C GLU A 118 -4.01 -18.00 7.28
N SER A 119 -3.14 -17.36 6.47
CA SER A 119 -2.65 -16.00 6.71
C SER A 119 -3.57 -14.90 6.20
N GLY A 120 -4.66 -15.25 5.49
CA GLY A 120 -5.59 -14.28 4.92
C GLY A 120 -6.50 -13.68 5.98
N PHE A 121 -6.63 -12.36 5.96
CA PHE A 121 -7.48 -11.61 6.90
C PHE A 121 -8.39 -10.63 6.15
N ILE A 122 -9.69 -10.63 6.49
CA ILE A 122 -10.68 -9.75 5.86
C ILE A 122 -11.37 -8.97 6.96
N THR A 123 -11.41 -7.66 6.81
CA THR A 123 -12.03 -6.75 7.75
C THR A 123 -12.87 -5.69 7.05
N CYS A 124 -13.92 -5.21 7.71
CA CYS A 124 -14.76 -4.10 7.29
C CYS A 124 -15.31 -4.23 5.85
N LEU A 125 -15.48 -5.45 5.34
CA LEU A 125 -16.03 -5.69 4.00
C LEU A 125 -17.55 -5.83 4.08
N LEU A 126 -18.23 -4.98 3.31
CA LEU A 126 -19.66 -5.09 3.04
C LEU A 126 -19.85 -5.42 1.55
N TYR A 127 -20.60 -6.45 1.24
CA TYR A 127 -20.99 -6.72 -0.14
C TYR A 127 -22.46 -7.07 -0.23
N THR A 128 -23.10 -6.66 -1.32
CA THR A 128 -24.49 -7.00 -1.61
C THR A 128 -24.53 -7.84 -2.88
N SER A 129 -25.24 -8.93 -2.83
CA SER A 129 -25.61 -9.70 -4.01
C SER A 129 -27.00 -9.28 -4.45
N ASP A 130 -27.17 -8.92 -5.72
CA ASP A 130 -28.48 -8.81 -6.30
C ASP A 130 -29.05 -10.22 -6.46
N ALA A 131 -29.96 -10.51 -5.60
CA ALA A 131 -30.69 -11.79 -5.65
C ALA A 131 -31.77 -11.74 -6.75
#